data_3d98286415e69813826821c0bc6e5cb3
#
_entry.id   3d98286415e69813826821c0bc6e5cb3
#
_cell.length_a   1.000
_cell.length_b   1.000
_cell.length_c   1.000
_cell.angle_alpha   90.00
_cell.angle_beta   90.00
_cell.angle_gamma   90.00
#
_symmetry.space_group_name_H-M   'P 1'
#
loop_
_entity.id
_entity.type
_entity.pdbx_description
1 polymer ?
#
loop_
_entity_poly.entity_id
_entity_poly.type
_entity_poly.pdbx_seq_one_letter_code
_entity_poly.pdbx_strand_id
1 'polypeptide(L)'
;MTCPNAPRFGILVLIGTLCSPSLVYAQSQSCVAADPLLGAREQKTKISIVSVEFQGENPLSAAQREQLIKHIRLQDLWTTPEESDSSWVAEALDPIRDSLRSQGYFRSNVEGTPYLALAQTNERRYLLRIAIASGPKYRLGTIRFASASDRSLVFPEVLLRQQFQLQDGDLFDVSKIRDGLEAIGRLYGSKGYIDATPEPDTTIEEERSRIDLLIKVDEEKPYRVAKIEFLGLSTKAQNELTAPQQMGDFFNPALWHTFFKDNEPRLPPDSSPSRNMPVSRDTTNGTVDITLDFRRCPTIQPFD
;
A
#
# COMPACT_ATOMS: atom_id res chain seq x y z
N MET A 1 66.69 9.16 3.19
CA MET A 1 67.88 8.38 3.65
C MET A 1 67.62 6.94 3.26
N THR A 2 68.29 6.54 2.21
CA THR A 2 69.04 5.29 1.94
C THR A 2 68.25 3.98 1.97
N CYS A 3 68.09 3.43 0.78
CA CYS A 3 68.14 1.96 0.50
C CYS A 3 69.47 1.35 0.96
N PRO A 4 69.66 0.02 1.11
CA PRO A 4 69.91 -0.75 -0.11
C PRO A 4 69.52 -2.27 -0.13
N ASN A 5 69.45 -2.77 -1.35
CA ASN A 5 70.02 -4.02 -1.96
C ASN A 5 69.41 -5.39 -1.72
N ALA A 6 69.11 -5.94 -2.89
CA ALA A 6 68.90 -7.36 -3.18
C ALA A 6 70.16 -8.24 -3.08
N PRO A 7 70.04 -9.56 -3.15
CA PRO A 7 70.50 -10.17 -4.41
C PRO A 7 69.60 -11.30 -4.95
N ARG A 8 69.75 -11.48 -6.24
CA ARG A 8 69.28 -12.56 -7.13
C ARG A 8 69.81 -13.93 -6.72
N PHE A 9 68.97 -14.95 -6.90
CA PHE A 9 69.35 -16.25 -7.47
C PHE A 9 68.15 -16.86 -8.19
N GLY A 10 68.34 -17.19 -9.43
CA GLY A 10 67.39 -17.87 -10.29
C GLY A 10 67.61 -19.39 -10.25
N ILE A 11 66.59 -20.13 -10.57
CA ILE A 11 66.61 -21.47 -11.18
C ILE A 11 65.25 -21.71 -11.85
N LEU A 12 65.26 -21.85 -13.02
CA LEU A 12 64.78 -22.61 -14.19
C LEU A 12 63.67 -23.66 -13.96
N VAL A 13 62.61 -23.52 -14.75
CA VAL A 13 61.89 -24.51 -15.58
C VAL A 13 61.02 -25.56 -14.89
N LEU A 14 59.72 -25.52 -15.18
CA LEU A 14 59.07 -26.57 -15.99
C LEU A 14 57.67 -26.13 -16.41
N ILE A 15 57.46 -26.14 -17.71
CA ILE A 15 56.17 -25.90 -18.37
C ILE A 15 55.33 -27.15 -18.12
N GLY A 16 54.21 -26.95 -17.40
CA GLY A 16 53.14 -27.92 -17.28
C GLY A 16 51.83 -27.24 -17.63
N THR A 17 51.42 -27.36 -18.87
CA THR A 17 50.07 -27.02 -19.34
C THR A 17 49.07 -27.94 -18.70
N LEU A 18 48.49 -27.50 -17.58
CA LEU A 18 47.27 -28.10 -17.03
C LEU A 18 46.07 -27.30 -17.47
N CYS A 19 45.39 -27.88 -18.48
CA CYS A 19 44.06 -27.49 -18.91
C CYS A 19 43.09 -27.68 -17.72
N SER A 20 42.79 -26.62 -16.99
CA SER A 20 41.74 -26.62 -15.97
C SER A 20 40.38 -26.52 -16.64
N PRO A 21 39.45 -27.47 -16.43
CA PRO A 21 38.09 -27.30 -16.89
C PRO A 21 37.48 -26.17 -16.08
N SER A 22 37.05 -25.13 -16.78
CA SER A 22 36.21 -24.04 -16.22
C SER A 22 34.92 -24.68 -15.71
N LEU A 23 34.85 -24.94 -14.41
CA LEU A 23 33.59 -25.20 -13.73
C LEU A 23 32.74 -23.90 -13.82
N VAL A 24 31.85 -23.88 -14.80
CA VAL A 24 30.75 -22.95 -14.84
C VAL A 24 29.88 -23.26 -13.60
N TYR A 25 30.11 -22.53 -12.53
CA TYR A 25 29.14 -22.47 -11.45
C TYR A 25 27.88 -21.85 -11.97
N ALA A 26 26.92 -22.67 -12.39
CA ALA A 26 25.55 -22.29 -12.46
C ALA A 26 25.15 -21.87 -11.04
N GLN A 27 25.08 -20.57 -10.80
CA GLN A 27 24.40 -20.06 -9.61
C GLN A 27 22.92 -20.42 -9.73
N SER A 28 22.57 -21.61 -9.24
CA SER A 28 21.20 -21.89 -8.86
C SER A 28 20.86 -20.90 -7.76
N GLN A 29 20.08 -19.86 -8.08
CA GLN A 29 19.38 -19.10 -7.06
C GLN A 29 18.42 -20.08 -6.38
N SER A 30 18.93 -20.76 -5.34
CA SER A 30 18.10 -21.51 -4.42
C SER A 30 17.17 -20.49 -3.75
N CYS A 31 15.86 -20.69 -3.89
CA CYS A 31 14.89 -20.05 -3.01
C CYS A 31 15.26 -20.47 -1.59
N VAL A 32 15.98 -19.62 -0.87
CA VAL A 32 16.26 -19.85 0.54
C VAL A 32 14.91 -19.63 1.24
N ALA A 33 14.37 -20.69 1.84
CA ALA A 33 13.28 -20.53 2.78
C ALA A 33 13.77 -19.54 3.85
N ALA A 34 13.03 -18.45 4.04
CA ALA A 34 13.30 -17.55 5.14
C ALA A 34 13.25 -18.41 6.41
N ASP A 35 14.37 -18.52 7.13
CA ASP A 35 14.36 -19.11 8.45
C ASP A 35 13.25 -18.43 9.24
N PRO A 36 12.34 -19.18 9.87
CA PRO A 36 11.39 -18.57 10.76
C PRO A 36 12.23 -17.84 11.81
N LEU A 37 12.22 -16.53 11.78
CA LEU A 37 12.82 -15.71 12.82
C LEU A 37 12.28 -16.27 14.13
N LEU A 38 13.12 -16.95 14.90
CA LEU A 38 12.88 -17.31 16.29
C LEU A 38 12.92 -16.01 17.13
N GLY A 39 12.17 -15.01 16.68
CA GLY A 39 11.76 -13.89 17.51
C GLY A 39 10.86 -14.45 18.59
N ALA A 40 11.12 -14.06 19.83
CA ALA A 40 10.24 -14.35 20.93
C ALA A 40 8.80 -14.14 20.43
N ARG A 41 7.95 -15.17 20.48
CA ARG A 41 6.54 -15.02 20.15
C ARG A 41 6.01 -13.93 21.07
N GLU A 42 5.82 -12.74 20.54
CA GLU A 42 5.12 -11.69 21.27
C GLU A 42 3.84 -12.32 21.78
N GLN A 43 3.69 -12.37 23.08
CA GLN A 43 2.46 -12.90 23.70
C GLN A 43 1.35 -11.91 23.43
N LYS A 44 0.67 -12.09 22.30
CA LYS A 44 -0.51 -11.30 21.95
C LYS A 44 -1.71 -11.81 22.71
N THR A 45 -2.41 -10.91 23.37
CA THR A 45 -3.69 -11.19 24.05
C THR A 45 -4.83 -10.74 23.17
N LYS A 46 -5.76 -11.63 22.85
CA LYS A 46 -6.95 -11.30 22.06
C LYS A 46 -7.89 -10.40 22.86
N ILE A 47 -8.42 -9.39 22.20
CA ILE A 47 -9.44 -8.49 22.76
C ILE A 47 -10.79 -8.84 22.13
N SER A 48 -11.80 -9.09 22.95
CA SER A 48 -13.18 -9.36 22.53
C SER A 48 -14.12 -8.32 23.15
N ILE A 49 -14.84 -7.58 22.33
CA ILE A 49 -15.83 -6.60 22.77
C ILE A 49 -17.18 -7.29 22.88
N VAL A 50 -17.65 -7.51 24.10
CA VAL A 50 -18.91 -8.25 24.37
C VAL A 50 -20.14 -7.34 24.30
N SER A 51 -19.98 -6.06 24.65
CA SER A 51 -21.06 -5.07 24.61
C SER A 51 -20.52 -3.69 24.25
N VAL A 52 -21.31 -2.91 23.53
CA VAL A 52 -21.03 -1.52 23.18
C VAL A 52 -22.21 -0.66 23.60
N GLU A 53 -21.95 0.39 24.37
CA GLU A 53 -22.95 1.34 24.87
C GLU A 53 -22.60 2.76 24.41
N PHE A 54 -23.53 3.40 23.69
CA PHE A 54 -23.39 4.82 23.35
C PHE A 54 -23.96 5.69 24.48
N GLN A 55 -23.21 6.70 24.89
CA GLN A 55 -23.59 7.65 25.95
C GLN A 55 -23.87 9.05 25.37
N GLY A 56 -24.84 9.74 25.98
CA GLY A 56 -25.17 11.13 25.61
C GLY A 56 -25.89 11.26 24.27
N GLU A 57 -25.87 12.49 23.72
CA GLU A 57 -26.40 12.76 22.39
C GLU A 57 -25.57 12.10 21.31
N ASN A 58 -26.27 11.53 20.33
CA ASN A 58 -25.62 10.76 19.28
C ASN A 58 -26.22 11.13 17.90
N PRO A 59 -25.42 11.66 16.97
CA PRO A 59 -25.91 12.06 15.65
C PRO A 59 -26.19 10.84 14.74
N LEU A 60 -25.75 9.63 15.14
CA LEU A 60 -25.96 8.41 14.37
C LEU A 60 -27.38 7.88 14.57
N SER A 61 -28.02 7.47 13.48
CA SER A 61 -29.32 6.79 13.55
C SER A 61 -29.24 5.45 14.27
N ALA A 62 -30.37 4.91 14.74
CA ALA A 62 -30.42 3.61 15.40
C ALA A 62 -29.85 2.49 14.51
N ALA A 63 -30.18 2.48 13.21
CA ALA A 63 -29.68 1.51 12.26
C ALA A 63 -28.15 1.60 12.06
N GLN A 64 -27.62 2.81 11.95
CA GLN A 64 -26.17 3.03 11.87
C GLN A 64 -25.44 2.53 13.14
N ARG A 65 -25.97 2.84 14.31
CA ARG A 65 -25.40 2.34 15.58
C ARG A 65 -25.37 0.83 15.64
N GLU A 66 -26.45 0.17 15.23
CA GLU A 66 -26.52 -1.30 15.23
C GLU A 66 -25.47 -1.91 14.28
N GLN A 67 -25.33 -1.36 13.08
CA GLN A 67 -24.28 -1.80 12.13
C GLN A 67 -22.88 -1.60 12.68
N LEU A 68 -22.61 -0.44 13.29
CA LEU A 68 -21.31 -0.14 13.88
C LEU A 68 -21.00 -1.05 15.08
N ILE A 69 -21.97 -1.30 15.96
CA ILE A 69 -21.83 -2.27 17.07
C ILE A 69 -21.45 -3.64 16.55
N LYS A 70 -22.15 -4.12 15.51
CA LYS A 70 -21.84 -5.41 14.89
C LYS A 70 -20.41 -5.41 14.31
N HIS A 71 -20.01 -4.35 13.63
CA HIS A 71 -18.68 -4.23 13.03
C HIS A 71 -17.59 -4.23 14.11
N ILE A 72 -17.74 -3.39 15.16
CA ILE A 72 -16.78 -3.30 16.29
C ILE A 72 -16.60 -4.66 16.99
N ARG A 73 -17.69 -5.39 17.19
CA ARG A 73 -17.63 -6.72 17.85
C ARG A 73 -16.97 -7.80 17.00
N LEU A 74 -16.88 -7.62 15.69
CA LEU A 74 -16.25 -8.56 14.75
C LEU A 74 -14.79 -8.21 14.43
N GLN A 75 -14.28 -7.09 14.93
CA GLN A 75 -12.87 -6.72 14.74
C GLN A 75 -11.93 -7.74 15.40
N ASP A 76 -10.82 -8.02 14.75
CA ASP A 76 -9.76 -8.89 15.27
C ASP A 76 -8.71 -8.06 16.00
N LEU A 77 -9.04 -7.68 17.24
CA LEU A 77 -8.24 -6.78 18.05
C LEU A 77 -7.29 -7.55 18.97
N TRP A 78 -6.09 -7.02 19.12
CA TRP A 78 -5.02 -7.62 19.92
C TRP A 78 -4.30 -6.55 20.75
N THR A 79 -3.68 -6.96 21.86
CA THR A 79 -2.75 -6.13 22.65
C THR A 79 -1.52 -6.94 23.00
N THR A 80 -0.40 -6.26 23.14
CA THR A 80 0.86 -6.85 23.64
C THR A 80 1.10 -6.44 25.08
N PRO A 81 1.97 -7.14 25.83
CA PRO A 81 2.31 -6.76 27.21
C PRO A 81 2.97 -5.37 27.33
N GLU A 82 3.54 -4.87 26.22
CA GLU A 82 4.24 -3.59 26.15
C GLU A 82 3.29 -2.43 25.86
N GLU A 83 2.11 -2.71 25.32
CA GLU A 83 1.08 -1.72 25.02
C GLU A 83 0.21 -1.44 26.23
N SER A 84 -0.35 -0.23 26.29
CA SER A 84 -1.36 0.08 27.30
C SER A 84 -2.60 -0.80 27.14
N ASP A 85 -3.25 -1.16 28.21
CA ASP A 85 -4.49 -1.99 28.22
C ASP A 85 -5.64 -1.40 27.39
N SER A 86 -5.49 -0.18 26.89
CA SER A 86 -6.49 0.53 26.08
C SER A 86 -6.01 0.95 24.69
N SER A 87 -4.81 0.53 24.24
CA SER A 87 -4.27 0.89 22.91
C SER A 87 -5.21 0.50 21.76
N TRP A 88 -5.84 -0.66 21.86
CA TRP A 88 -6.81 -1.20 20.90
C TRP A 88 -8.11 -0.37 20.77
N VAL A 89 -8.42 0.48 21.77
CA VAL A 89 -9.66 1.29 21.77
C VAL A 89 -9.66 2.26 20.59
N ALA A 90 -8.53 2.85 20.28
CA ALA A 90 -8.42 3.78 19.15
C ALA A 90 -8.81 3.10 17.83
N GLU A 91 -8.32 1.89 17.59
CA GLU A 91 -8.64 1.08 16.42
C GLU A 91 -10.13 0.67 16.41
N ALA A 92 -10.66 0.25 17.57
CA ALA A 92 -12.07 -0.13 17.69
C ALA A 92 -13.04 1.01 17.34
N LEU A 93 -12.64 2.27 17.55
CA LEU A 93 -13.45 3.45 17.29
C LEU A 93 -13.35 4.00 15.86
N ASP A 94 -12.39 3.57 15.05
CA ASP A 94 -12.20 4.08 13.70
C ASP A 94 -13.44 3.98 12.81
N PRO A 95 -14.23 2.89 12.80
CA PRO A 95 -15.46 2.83 12.01
C PRO A 95 -16.49 3.90 12.38
N ILE A 96 -16.52 4.31 13.66
CA ILE A 96 -17.42 5.38 14.13
C ILE A 96 -16.91 6.72 13.61
N ARG A 97 -15.62 6.99 13.72
CA ARG A 97 -15.00 8.23 13.21
C ARG A 97 -15.22 8.37 11.71
N ASP A 98 -15.03 7.29 10.96
CA ASP A 98 -15.23 7.29 9.52
C ASP A 98 -16.70 7.52 9.15
N SER A 99 -17.65 6.90 9.88
CA SER A 99 -19.08 7.13 9.70
C SER A 99 -19.49 8.57 10.00
N LEU A 100 -18.91 9.20 11.01
CA LEU A 100 -19.18 10.61 11.34
C LEU A 100 -18.58 11.56 10.28
N ARG A 101 -17.35 11.28 9.85
CA ARG A 101 -16.65 12.08 8.82
C ARG A 101 -17.38 12.02 7.47
N SER A 102 -17.91 10.86 7.09
CA SER A 102 -18.71 10.72 5.85
C SER A 102 -20.04 11.46 5.91
N GLN A 103 -20.52 11.82 7.11
CA GLN A 103 -21.72 12.62 7.33
C GLN A 103 -21.43 14.11 7.55
N GLY A 104 -20.18 14.54 7.32
CA GLY A 104 -19.76 15.93 7.46
C GLY A 104 -19.32 16.36 8.86
N TYR A 105 -19.28 15.45 9.84
CA TYR A 105 -18.78 15.76 11.19
C TYR A 105 -17.25 15.63 11.23
N PHE A 106 -16.57 16.51 10.54
CA PHE A 106 -15.12 16.42 10.34
C PHE A 106 -14.31 16.55 11.63
N ARG A 107 -14.76 17.38 12.59
CA ARG A 107 -14.11 17.61 13.88
C ARG A 107 -14.81 16.88 15.04
N SER A 108 -15.50 15.78 14.75
CA SER A 108 -16.07 14.98 15.81
C SER A 108 -14.97 14.38 16.72
N ASN A 109 -15.20 14.41 18.02
CA ASN A 109 -14.40 13.67 19.00
C ASN A 109 -15.17 12.42 19.41
N VAL A 110 -14.52 11.25 19.34
CA VAL A 110 -15.08 9.95 19.73
C VAL A 110 -14.16 9.34 20.78
N GLU A 111 -14.67 9.19 21.97
CA GLU A 111 -13.96 8.63 23.12
C GLU A 111 -14.58 7.30 23.53
N GLY A 112 -13.73 6.30 23.81
CA GLY A 112 -14.13 5.00 24.29
C GLY A 112 -13.52 4.70 25.64
N THR A 113 -14.37 4.27 26.58
CA THR A 113 -13.93 3.81 27.91
C THR A 113 -14.14 2.31 27.99
N PRO A 114 -13.06 1.51 28.06
CA PRO A 114 -13.16 0.07 28.19
C PRO A 114 -13.38 -0.32 29.66
N TYR A 115 -14.31 -1.24 29.91
CA TYR A 115 -14.53 -1.87 31.20
C TYR A 115 -14.28 -3.37 31.09
N LEU A 116 -13.28 -3.87 31.80
CA LEU A 116 -12.93 -5.30 31.78
C LEU A 116 -14.08 -6.13 32.37
N ALA A 117 -14.66 -7.01 31.58
CA ALA A 117 -15.70 -7.93 31.98
C ALA A 117 -15.14 -9.30 32.41
N LEU A 118 -14.11 -9.78 31.70
CA LEU A 118 -13.46 -11.06 31.98
C LEU A 118 -12.01 -11.05 31.49
N ALA A 119 -11.10 -11.55 32.30
CA ALA A 119 -9.69 -11.76 31.95
C ALA A 119 -9.37 -13.25 31.98
N GLN A 120 -8.83 -13.76 30.87
CA GLN A 120 -8.27 -15.10 30.70
C GLN A 120 -6.83 -15.00 30.19
N THR A 121 -6.08 -16.09 30.21
CA THR A 121 -4.66 -16.08 29.86
C THR A 121 -4.37 -15.51 28.48
N ASN A 122 -5.23 -15.81 27.47
CA ASN A 122 -5.02 -15.40 26.08
C ASN A 122 -6.15 -14.51 25.52
N GLU A 123 -7.15 -14.16 26.34
CA GLU A 123 -8.30 -13.35 25.93
C GLU A 123 -8.74 -12.43 27.06
N ARG A 124 -9.00 -11.17 26.72
CA ARG A 124 -9.68 -10.21 27.60
C ARG A 124 -10.98 -9.78 26.96
N ARG A 125 -12.05 -9.76 27.73
CA ARG A 125 -13.40 -9.35 27.27
C ARG A 125 -13.77 -8.04 27.90
N TYR A 126 -14.22 -7.10 27.06
CA TYR A 126 -14.56 -5.75 27.50
C TYR A 126 -15.99 -5.36 27.13
N LEU A 127 -16.59 -4.55 27.97
CA LEU A 127 -17.69 -3.66 27.64
C LEU A 127 -17.07 -2.32 27.23
N LEU A 128 -17.47 -1.74 26.08
CA LEU A 128 -16.97 -0.47 25.60
C LEU A 128 -18.06 0.58 25.67
N ARG A 129 -17.87 1.64 26.45
CA ARG A 129 -18.74 2.81 26.47
C ARG A 129 -18.17 3.88 25.58
N ILE A 130 -19.02 4.45 24.72
CA ILE A 130 -18.63 5.39 23.68
C ILE A 130 -19.37 6.70 23.86
N ALA A 131 -18.61 7.79 23.99
CA ALA A 131 -19.12 9.14 24.00
C ALA A 131 -18.75 9.83 22.66
N ILE A 132 -19.70 10.57 22.08
CA ILE A 132 -19.51 11.29 20.83
C ILE A 132 -19.80 12.77 21.05
N ALA A 133 -18.80 13.61 20.77
CA ALA A 133 -18.98 15.05 20.60
C ALA A 133 -18.90 15.36 19.10
N SER A 134 -20.04 15.47 18.44
CA SER A 134 -20.11 15.55 16.97
C SER A 134 -19.58 16.87 16.40
N GLY A 135 -19.77 17.98 17.11
CA GLY A 135 -19.50 19.31 16.57
C GLY A 135 -20.39 19.68 15.39
N PRO A 136 -20.08 20.76 14.67
CA PRO A 136 -20.84 21.19 13.50
C PRO A 136 -20.59 20.28 12.29
N LYS A 137 -21.54 20.27 11.35
CA LYS A 137 -21.35 19.68 10.04
C LYS A 137 -20.62 20.64 9.12
N TYR A 138 -19.55 20.15 8.49
CA TYR A 138 -18.81 20.93 7.51
C TYR A 138 -19.28 20.63 6.09
N ARG A 139 -19.17 21.65 5.24
CA ARG A 139 -19.41 21.54 3.80
C ARG A 139 -18.13 21.76 3.03
N LEU A 140 -18.04 21.15 1.86
CA LEU A 140 -16.95 21.42 0.93
C LEU A 140 -17.10 22.87 0.42
N GLY A 141 -16.04 23.65 0.51
CA GLY A 141 -15.91 24.91 -0.16
C GLY A 141 -15.45 24.71 -1.60
N THR A 142 -14.18 24.93 -1.85
CA THR A 142 -13.59 24.75 -3.18
C THR A 142 -12.49 23.71 -3.16
N ILE A 143 -12.27 23.02 -4.28
CA ILE A 143 -11.09 22.21 -4.53
C ILE A 143 -10.28 22.90 -5.62
N ARG A 144 -9.04 23.27 -5.30
CA ARG A 144 -8.08 23.87 -6.22
C ARG A 144 -6.84 22.99 -6.33
N PHE A 145 -6.07 23.17 -7.38
CA PHE A 145 -4.88 22.36 -7.67
C PHE A 145 -3.68 23.25 -7.91
N ALA A 146 -2.53 22.79 -7.46
CA ALA A 146 -1.24 23.43 -7.72
C ALA A 146 -0.17 22.34 -7.91
N SER A 147 0.87 22.67 -8.69
CA SER A 147 2.07 21.83 -8.73
C SER A 147 2.91 22.09 -7.48
N ALA A 148 3.47 21.04 -6.90
CA ALA A 148 4.42 21.14 -5.81
C ALA A 148 5.77 21.79 -6.24
N SER A 149 6.08 21.78 -7.53
CA SER A 149 7.36 22.23 -8.11
C SER A 149 7.29 23.55 -8.87
N ASP A 150 6.30 24.39 -8.64
CA ASP A 150 6.06 25.68 -9.33
C ASP A 150 6.00 25.60 -10.87
N ARG A 151 5.88 24.39 -11.43
CA ARG A 151 5.65 24.14 -12.86
C ARG A 151 4.15 24.06 -13.17
N SER A 152 3.79 24.19 -14.44
CA SER A 152 2.42 23.89 -14.84
C SER A 152 2.12 22.41 -14.67
N LEU A 153 0.92 22.07 -14.18
CA LEU A 153 0.45 20.70 -14.07
C LEU A 153 0.33 20.06 -15.46
N VAL A 154 0.64 18.77 -15.54
CA VAL A 154 0.51 17.95 -16.77
C VAL A 154 -0.96 17.85 -17.20
N PHE A 155 -1.87 17.77 -16.21
CA PHE A 155 -3.30 17.75 -16.49
C PHE A 155 -3.95 19.09 -16.15
N PRO A 156 -4.90 19.56 -16.97
CA PRO A 156 -5.63 20.77 -16.68
C PRO A 156 -6.49 20.60 -15.41
N GLU A 157 -6.61 21.66 -14.63
CA GLU A 157 -7.34 21.68 -13.35
C GLU A 157 -8.78 21.15 -13.48
N VAL A 158 -9.46 21.46 -14.58
CA VAL A 158 -10.81 20.96 -14.84
C VAL A 158 -10.86 19.43 -14.88
N LEU A 159 -9.87 18.78 -15.48
CA LEU A 159 -9.81 17.32 -15.54
C LEU A 159 -9.53 16.71 -14.16
N LEU A 160 -8.68 17.35 -13.37
CA LEU A 160 -8.39 16.92 -12.00
C LEU A 160 -9.63 17.11 -11.10
N ARG A 161 -10.37 18.22 -11.26
CA ARG A 161 -11.61 18.47 -10.51
C ARG A 161 -12.70 17.42 -10.81
N GLN A 162 -12.76 16.94 -12.04
CA GLN A 162 -13.70 15.88 -12.45
C GLN A 162 -13.45 14.53 -11.77
N GLN A 163 -12.26 14.32 -11.17
CA GLN A 163 -11.99 13.10 -10.43
C GLN A 163 -12.73 13.02 -9.09
N PHE A 164 -13.27 14.16 -8.61
CA PHE A 164 -14.01 14.23 -7.36
C PHE A 164 -15.51 14.18 -7.62
N GLN A 165 -16.20 13.29 -6.91
CA GLN A 165 -17.67 13.18 -6.97
C GLN A 165 -18.39 14.29 -6.19
N LEU A 166 -17.68 14.91 -5.20
CA LEU A 166 -18.23 16.01 -4.40
C LEU A 166 -18.30 17.29 -5.19
N GLN A 167 -19.43 18.01 -5.04
CA GLN A 167 -19.64 19.36 -5.55
C GLN A 167 -19.35 20.38 -4.45
N ASP A 168 -19.02 21.62 -4.84
CA ASP A 168 -18.90 22.74 -3.90
C ASP A 168 -20.25 22.96 -3.19
N GLY A 169 -20.21 23.01 -1.85
CA GLY A 169 -21.39 23.10 -1.00
C GLY A 169 -21.96 21.76 -0.50
N ASP A 170 -21.55 20.62 -1.02
CA ASP A 170 -21.91 19.30 -0.48
C ASP A 170 -21.40 19.12 0.94
N LEU A 171 -21.98 18.17 1.67
CA LEU A 171 -21.39 17.74 2.95
C LEU A 171 -19.97 17.22 2.72
N PHE A 172 -19.04 17.69 3.56
CA PHE A 172 -17.64 17.28 3.47
C PHE A 172 -17.50 15.81 3.87
N ASP A 173 -17.19 14.99 2.89
CA ASP A 173 -17.05 13.53 3.03
C ASP A 173 -15.60 13.13 2.74
N VAL A 174 -14.86 12.76 3.80
CA VAL A 174 -13.45 12.37 3.71
C VAL A 174 -13.26 11.16 2.81
N SER A 175 -14.19 10.21 2.79
CA SER A 175 -14.08 9.01 1.95
C SER A 175 -14.11 9.38 0.47
N LYS A 176 -15.04 10.27 0.07
CA LYS A 176 -15.12 10.75 -1.32
C LYS A 176 -13.92 11.62 -1.73
N ILE A 177 -13.34 12.36 -0.77
CA ILE A 177 -12.08 13.07 -1.03
C ILE A 177 -10.95 12.07 -1.28
N ARG A 178 -10.82 11.03 -0.47
CA ARG A 178 -9.83 9.96 -0.68
C ARG A 178 -10.00 9.29 -2.05
N ASP A 179 -11.24 8.93 -2.41
CA ASP A 179 -11.54 8.32 -3.72
C ASP A 179 -11.09 9.23 -4.88
N GLY A 180 -11.30 10.55 -4.74
CA GLY A 180 -10.86 11.54 -5.72
C GLY A 180 -9.33 11.62 -5.82
N LEU A 181 -8.62 11.63 -4.70
CA LEU A 181 -7.15 11.62 -4.68
C LEU A 181 -6.59 10.34 -5.32
N GLU A 182 -7.17 9.18 -5.02
CA GLU A 182 -6.81 7.92 -5.67
C GLU A 182 -7.11 7.93 -7.18
N ALA A 183 -8.22 8.55 -7.60
CA ALA A 183 -8.55 8.69 -9.01
C ALA A 183 -7.54 9.59 -9.73
N ILE A 184 -7.04 10.66 -9.08
CA ILE A 184 -5.93 11.48 -9.59
C ILE A 184 -4.67 10.61 -9.74
N GLY A 185 -4.29 9.83 -8.73
CA GLY A 185 -3.14 8.93 -8.82
C GLY A 185 -3.25 7.95 -10.00
N ARG A 186 -4.44 7.39 -10.23
CA ARG A 186 -4.69 6.53 -11.41
C ARG A 186 -4.60 7.29 -12.73
N LEU A 187 -5.10 8.53 -12.78
CA LEU A 187 -5.01 9.38 -13.96
C LEU A 187 -3.55 9.68 -14.31
N TYR A 188 -2.74 10.08 -13.34
CA TYR A 188 -1.30 10.29 -13.52
C TYR A 188 -0.57 9.00 -13.92
N GLY A 189 -0.86 7.90 -13.23
CA GLY A 189 -0.31 6.58 -13.55
C GLY A 189 -0.63 6.12 -14.97
N SER A 190 -1.76 6.53 -15.54
CA SER A 190 -2.12 6.22 -16.95
C SER A 190 -1.17 6.84 -17.98
N LYS A 191 -0.40 7.86 -17.58
CA LYS A 191 0.61 8.56 -18.39
C LYS A 191 2.04 8.32 -17.91
N GLY A 192 2.25 7.29 -17.08
CA GLY A 192 3.56 6.90 -16.59
C GLY A 192 4.03 7.62 -15.33
N TYR A 193 3.29 8.57 -14.82
CA TYR A 193 3.62 9.30 -13.58
C TYR A 193 3.20 8.46 -12.36
N ILE A 194 3.86 7.32 -12.16
CA ILE A 194 3.49 6.34 -11.12
C ILE A 194 3.93 6.75 -9.71
N ASP A 195 4.80 7.72 -9.59
CA ASP A 195 5.27 8.30 -8.33
C ASP A 195 4.55 9.62 -8.02
N ALA A 196 3.60 10.04 -8.85
CA ALA A 196 2.84 11.26 -8.61
C ALA A 196 2.04 11.17 -7.32
N THR A 197 2.22 12.16 -6.45
CA THR A 197 1.60 12.20 -5.13
C THR A 197 0.74 13.45 -4.99
N PRO A 198 -0.60 13.31 -4.98
CA PRO A 198 -1.52 14.39 -4.67
C PRO A 198 -1.66 14.57 -3.16
N GLU A 199 -1.23 15.70 -2.62
CA GLU A 199 -1.30 16.03 -1.20
C GLU A 199 -2.35 17.11 -0.94
N PRO A 200 -3.43 16.82 -0.17
CA PRO A 200 -4.44 17.80 0.18
C PRO A 200 -3.99 18.70 1.33
N ASP A 201 -3.99 19.99 1.11
CA ASP A 201 -3.85 21.03 2.13
C ASP A 201 -5.23 21.58 2.44
N THR A 202 -5.60 21.61 3.72
CA THR A 202 -6.96 21.86 4.19
C THR A 202 -7.05 23.21 4.89
N THR A 203 -7.91 24.10 4.41
CA THR A 203 -8.23 25.37 5.09
C THR A 203 -9.66 25.29 5.66
N ILE A 204 -9.79 25.43 6.98
CA ILE A 204 -11.06 25.34 7.69
C ILE A 204 -11.56 26.74 8.03
N GLU A 205 -12.74 27.08 7.54
CA GLU A 205 -13.46 28.31 7.84
C GLU A 205 -14.54 28.00 8.88
N GLU A 206 -14.21 28.18 10.17
CA GLU A 206 -15.05 27.77 11.30
C GLU A 206 -16.40 28.49 11.30
N GLU A 207 -16.42 29.81 11.06
CA GLU A 207 -17.65 30.63 11.09
C GLU A 207 -18.70 30.14 10.09
N ARG A 208 -18.26 29.59 8.97
CA ARG A 208 -19.14 29.09 7.91
C ARG A 208 -19.23 27.57 7.87
N SER A 209 -18.55 26.89 8.79
CA SER A 209 -18.42 25.43 8.80
C SER A 209 -18.09 24.89 7.39
N ARG A 210 -17.06 25.46 6.76
CA ARG A 210 -16.63 25.18 5.41
C ARG A 210 -15.17 24.72 5.39
N ILE A 211 -14.86 23.81 4.47
CA ILE A 211 -13.52 23.30 4.26
C ILE A 211 -13.15 23.51 2.79
N ASP A 212 -12.11 24.31 2.55
CA ASP A 212 -11.48 24.46 1.24
C ASP A 212 -10.27 23.55 1.14
N LEU A 213 -10.04 22.97 -0.03
CA LEU A 213 -8.90 22.09 -0.32
C LEU A 213 -7.99 22.73 -1.38
N LEU A 214 -6.70 22.74 -1.13
CA LEU A 214 -5.68 22.96 -2.12
C LEU A 214 -4.89 21.66 -2.29
N ILE A 215 -5.04 20.99 -3.44
CA ILE A 215 -4.34 19.75 -3.73
C ILE A 215 -3.04 20.11 -4.44
N LYS A 216 -1.91 19.90 -3.75
CA LYS A 216 -0.58 20.05 -4.31
C LYS A 216 -0.17 18.71 -4.91
N VAL A 217 0.14 18.69 -6.21
CA VAL A 217 0.57 17.48 -6.89
C VAL A 217 2.08 17.54 -7.12
N ASP A 218 2.79 16.61 -6.49
CA ASP A 218 4.16 16.32 -6.86
C ASP A 218 4.12 15.30 -7.99
N GLU A 219 4.38 15.77 -9.22
CA GLU A 219 4.19 14.95 -10.41
C GLU A 219 5.36 14.01 -10.69
N GLU A 220 6.55 14.34 -10.14
CA GLU A 220 7.79 13.63 -10.46
C GLU A 220 8.02 13.53 -11.99
N LYS A 221 8.61 12.45 -12.46
CA LYS A 221 8.81 12.20 -13.90
C LYS A 221 8.03 10.96 -14.38
N PRO A 222 7.63 10.93 -15.65
CA PRO A 222 6.96 9.77 -16.19
C PRO A 222 7.96 8.65 -16.49
N TYR A 223 7.52 7.41 -16.31
CA TYR A 223 8.25 6.20 -16.66
C TYR A 223 7.78 5.61 -18.00
N ARG A 224 8.72 5.11 -18.78
CA ARG A 224 8.46 4.35 -20.00
C ARG A 224 8.90 2.91 -19.84
N VAL A 225 8.21 2.02 -20.53
CA VAL A 225 8.56 0.60 -20.56
C VAL A 225 9.85 0.41 -21.37
N ALA A 226 10.93 -0.07 -20.72
CA ALA A 226 12.18 -0.40 -21.39
C ALA A 226 12.26 -1.89 -21.77
N LYS A 227 11.74 -2.76 -20.89
CA LYS A 227 11.79 -4.21 -21.12
C LYS A 227 10.50 -4.88 -20.62
N ILE A 228 10.08 -5.92 -21.34
CA ILE A 228 9.02 -6.84 -20.89
C ILE A 228 9.54 -8.26 -21.07
N GLU A 229 9.50 -9.05 -19.99
CA GLU A 229 10.00 -10.42 -19.99
C GLU A 229 8.99 -11.37 -19.34
N PHE A 230 8.79 -12.54 -19.98
CA PHE A 230 7.94 -13.61 -19.44
C PHE A 230 8.84 -14.78 -19.01
N LEU A 231 8.75 -15.19 -17.76
CA LEU A 231 9.50 -16.31 -17.19
C LEU A 231 8.53 -17.41 -16.71
N GLY A 232 8.94 -18.67 -16.86
CA GLY A 232 8.17 -19.81 -16.36
C GLY A 232 6.97 -20.24 -17.20
N LEU A 233 6.79 -19.66 -18.39
CA LEU A 233 5.80 -20.08 -19.38
C LEU A 233 6.46 -20.74 -20.59
N SER A 234 5.79 -21.73 -21.16
CA SER A 234 6.22 -22.33 -22.44
C SER A 234 6.11 -21.30 -23.58
N THR A 235 6.91 -21.43 -24.63
CA THR A 235 6.85 -20.56 -25.81
C THR A 235 5.43 -20.51 -26.41
N LYS A 236 4.69 -21.62 -26.40
CA LYS A 236 3.32 -21.66 -26.86
C LYS A 236 2.41 -20.76 -26.01
N ALA A 237 2.51 -20.87 -24.67
CA ALA A 237 1.72 -20.06 -23.77
C ALA A 237 2.08 -18.56 -23.87
N GLN A 238 3.37 -18.24 -24.05
CA GLN A 238 3.80 -16.85 -24.27
C GLN A 238 3.21 -16.25 -25.55
N ASN A 239 3.14 -17.03 -26.63
CA ASN A 239 2.59 -16.58 -27.92
C ASN A 239 1.06 -16.37 -27.89
N GLU A 240 0.36 -16.99 -26.94
CA GLU A 240 -1.07 -16.83 -26.73
C GLU A 240 -1.42 -15.61 -25.83
N LEU A 241 -0.40 -15.02 -25.19
CA LEU A 241 -0.55 -13.86 -24.32
C LEU A 241 -0.02 -12.62 -25.04
N THR A 242 -0.87 -11.62 -25.19
CA THR A 242 -0.47 -10.33 -25.74
C THR A 242 -0.22 -9.35 -24.60
N ALA A 243 1.01 -8.87 -24.44
CA ALA A 243 1.32 -7.83 -23.48
C ALA A 243 0.50 -6.57 -23.77
N PRO A 244 -0.09 -5.94 -22.75
CA PRO A 244 -0.96 -4.78 -22.94
C PRO A 244 -0.20 -3.50 -23.30
N GLN A 245 1.12 -3.53 -23.19
CA GLN A 245 2.02 -2.41 -23.51
C GLN A 245 3.25 -2.92 -24.28
N GLN A 246 3.90 -1.99 -24.99
CA GLN A 246 5.13 -2.24 -25.74
C GLN A 246 6.28 -1.42 -25.16
N MET A 247 7.52 -1.76 -25.54
CA MET A 247 8.69 -0.94 -25.23
C MET A 247 8.53 0.47 -25.79
N GLY A 248 8.83 1.48 -24.98
CA GLY A 248 8.67 2.89 -25.30
C GLY A 248 7.33 3.50 -24.87
N ASP A 249 6.30 2.70 -24.59
CA ASP A 249 5.04 3.20 -24.05
C ASP A 249 5.23 3.82 -22.66
N PHE A 250 4.37 4.77 -22.29
CA PHE A 250 4.28 5.21 -20.90
C PHE A 250 3.75 4.06 -20.05
N PHE A 251 4.46 3.72 -18.98
CA PHE A 251 4.06 2.63 -18.11
C PHE A 251 2.73 2.92 -17.43
N ASN A 252 1.75 2.05 -17.66
CA ASN A 252 0.40 2.17 -17.07
C ASN A 252 0.07 0.89 -16.29
N PRO A 253 0.16 0.91 -14.93
CA PRO A 253 -0.13 -0.25 -14.10
C PRO A 253 -1.54 -0.81 -14.28
N ALA A 254 -2.54 0.04 -14.56
CA ALA A 254 -3.93 -0.40 -14.71
C ALA A 254 -4.13 -1.36 -15.88
N LEU A 255 -3.38 -1.21 -16.96
CA LEU A 255 -3.45 -2.13 -18.11
C LEU A 255 -2.97 -3.53 -17.72
N TRP A 256 -1.98 -3.62 -16.84
CA TRP A 256 -1.48 -4.91 -16.35
C TRP A 256 -2.46 -5.58 -15.38
N HIS A 257 -3.14 -4.82 -14.54
CA HIS A 257 -4.23 -5.36 -13.73
C HIS A 257 -5.33 -5.98 -14.60
N THR A 258 -5.72 -5.27 -15.66
CA THR A 258 -6.69 -5.77 -16.66
C THR A 258 -6.16 -7.01 -17.37
N PHE A 259 -4.89 -7.02 -17.78
CA PHE A 259 -4.25 -8.19 -18.40
C PHE A 259 -4.34 -9.44 -17.53
N PHE A 260 -4.02 -9.36 -16.25
CA PHE A 260 -4.11 -10.51 -15.35
C PHE A 260 -5.55 -11.00 -15.19
N LYS A 261 -6.51 -10.09 -15.08
CA LYS A 261 -7.92 -10.42 -14.98
C LYS A 261 -8.44 -11.11 -16.26
N ASP A 262 -8.13 -10.57 -17.41
CA ASP A 262 -8.64 -11.08 -18.70
C ASP A 262 -7.98 -12.41 -19.10
N ASN A 263 -6.78 -12.68 -18.63
CA ASN A 263 -6.05 -13.91 -18.89
C ASN A 263 -6.05 -14.91 -17.73
N GLU A 264 -6.84 -14.68 -16.67
CA GLU A 264 -6.92 -15.56 -15.50
C GLU A 264 -7.07 -17.04 -15.86
N PRO A 265 -7.94 -17.46 -16.83
CA PRO A 265 -8.08 -18.87 -17.21
C PRO A 265 -6.86 -19.48 -17.91
N ARG A 266 -5.92 -18.63 -18.39
CA ARG A 266 -4.72 -19.04 -19.15
C ARG A 266 -3.46 -18.97 -18.32
N LEU A 267 -3.50 -18.25 -17.20
CA LEU A 267 -2.38 -18.09 -16.29
C LEU A 267 -2.38 -19.18 -15.22
N PRO A 268 -1.23 -19.47 -14.60
CA PRO A 268 -1.19 -20.37 -13.44
C PRO A 268 -2.16 -19.91 -12.34
N PRO A 269 -2.75 -20.83 -11.55
CA PRO A 269 -3.63 -20.48 -10.44
C PRO A 269 -2.98 -19.46 -9.48
N ASP A 270 -3.79 -18.58 -8.91
CA ASP A 270 -3.38 -17.53 -7.97
C ASP A 270 -2.40 -16.48 -8.55
N SER A 271 -2.32 -16.36 -9.87
CA SER A 271 -1.51 -15.33 -10.52
C SER A 271 -2.11 -13.94 -10.30
N SER A 272 -1.27 -12.98 -9.94
CA SER A 272 -1.67 -11.58 -9.73
C SER A 272 -0.51 -10.62 -10.02
N PRO A 273 -0.78 -9.33 -10.34
CA PRO A 273 0.29 -8.36 -10.53
C PRO A 273 1.23 -8.26 -9.32
N SER A 274 0.70 -8.25 -8.11
CA SER A 274 1.49 -8.14 -6.88
C SER A 274 2.41 -9.33 -6.64
N ARG A 275 2.04 -10.51 -7.10
CA ARG A 275 2.82 -11.76 -6.92
C ARG A 275 3.76 -12.04 -8.09
N ASN A 276 3.29 -11.80 -9.32
CA ASN A 276 3.94 -12.32 -10.51
C ASN A 276 4.52 -11.25 -11.43
N MET A 277 4.39 -9.95 -11.08
CA MET A 277 4.89 -8.86 -11.92
C MET A 277 5.78 -7.89 -11.13
N PRO A 278 6.99 -8.30 -10.73
CA PRO A 278 7.98 -7.35 -10.24
C PRO A 278 8.33 -6.33 -11.32
N VAL A 279 8.34 -5.06 -10.92
CA VAL A 279 8.69 -3.93 -11.77
C VAL A 279 9.96 -3.30 -11.22
N SER A 280 11.04 -3.37 -11.97
CA SER A 280 12.30 -2.67 -11.65
C SER A 280 12.27 -1.27 -12.24
N ARG A 281 12.64 -0.26 -11.46
CA ARG A 281 12.61 1.16 -11.85
C ARG A 281 14.01 1.71 -12.01
N ASP A 282 14.28 2.32 -13.13
CA ASP A 282 15.44 3.19 -13.34
C ASP A 282 15.01 4.65 -13.22
N THR A 283 15.18 5.20 -12.02
CA THR A 283 14.82 6.59 -11.72
C THR A 283 15.69 7.59 -12.47
N THR A 284 16.89 7.22 -12.92
CA THR A 284 17.80 8.11 -13.67
C THR A 284 17.26 8.31 -15.07
N ASN A 285 16.92 7.22 -15.76
CA ASN A 285 16.48 7.25 -17.16
C ASN A 285 14.95 7.37 -17.31
N GLY A 286 14.17 7.27 -16.21
CA GLY A 286 12.70 7.28 -16.24
C GLY A 286 12.16 6.06 -16.99
N THR A 287 12.70 4.87 -16.71
CA THR A 287 12.28 3.63 -17.36
C THR A 287 11.93 2.55 -16.36
N VAL A 288 11.13 1.58 -16.81
CA VAL A 288 10.77 0.40 -16.04
C VAL A 288 11.02 -0.87 -16.84
N ASP A 289 11.53 -1.89 -16.16
CA ASP A 289 11.61 -3.25 -16.64
C ASP A 289 10.51 -4.07 -15.97
N ILE A 290 9.67 -4.71 -16.77
CA ILE A 290 8.54 -5.52 -16.31
C ILE A 290 8.90 -6.98 -16.50
N THR A 291 8.88 -7.74 -15.43
CA THR A 291 9.09 -9.19 -15.48
C THR A 291 7.80 -9.89 -15.04
N LEU A 292 7.24 -10.74 -15.90
CA LEU A 292 6.13 -11.60 -15.56
C LEU A 292 6.70 -12.98 -15.19
N ASP A 293 6.80 -13.24 -13.89
CA ASP A 293 7.43 -14.46 -13.36
C ASP A 293 6.39 -15.46 -12.85
N PHE A 294 6.20 -16.53 -13.61
CA PHE A 294 5.31 -17.65 -13.30
C PHE A 294 6.06 -18.92 -12.92
N ARG A 295 7.35 -18.83 -12.62
CA ARG A 295 8.13 -19.98 -12.16
C ARG A 295 7.61 -20.41 -10.79
N ARG A 296 7.42 -21.72 -10.62
CA ARG A 296 7.10 -22.30 -9.31
C ARG A 296 8.44 -22.59 -8.60
N CYS A 297 8.61 -22.09 -7.39
CA CYS A 297 9.66 -22.61 -6.53
C CYS A 297 9.37 -24.08 -6.27
N PRO A 298 10.33 -25.01 -6.45
CA PRO A 298 10.12 -26.40 -6.07
C PRO A 298 9.76 -26.45 -4.58
N THR A 299 8.62 -27.05 -4.28
CA THR A 299 8.25 -27.38 -2.90
C THR A 299 9.32 -28.33 -2.39
N ILE A 300 10.13 -27.91 -1.43
CA ILE A 300 11.02 -28.80 -0.71
C ILE A 300 10.09 -29.76 0.04
N GLN A 301 9.99 -31.01 -0.45
CA GLN A 301 9.34 -32.04 0.34
C GLN A 301 10.22 -32.25 1.57
N PRO A 302 9.67 -32.23 2.80
CA PRO A 302 10.45 -32.66 3.95
C PRO A 302 10.93 -34.08 3.69
N PHE A 303 12.20 -34.29 3.87
CA PHE A 303 12.77 -35.65 3.85
C PHE A 303 12.11 -36.43 4.99
N ASP A 304 11.42 -37.52 4.66
CA ASP A 304 10.93 -38.53 5.61
C ASP A 304 12.12 -39.20 6.33
#